data_beb3b90476b7205d3edad9a97277bb01
#
_entry.id   beb3b90476b7205d3edad9a97277bb01
#
_cell.length_a   1.000
_cell.length_b   1.000
_cell.length_c   1.000
_cell.angle_alpha   90.00
_cell.angle_beta   90.00
_cell.angle_gamma   90.00
#
_symmetry.space_group_name_H-M   'P 1'
#
loop_
_entity.id
_entity.type
_entity.pdbx_description
1 polymer ?
#
loop_
_entity_poly.entity_id
_entity_poly.type
_entity_poly.pdbx_seq_one_letter_code
_entity_poly.pdbx_strand_id
1 'polypeptide(L)'
;MRHLLACSILGLLALPGAALSAEEVVSFASQGQKVVGTLSLPEGEPAPVVVLFHGFTGTRNELPVATTEDGVFSRTARLLAEAGYASLRIDFRGSGESDGDFADTTFEGQIADGLEALKFIAADPRVDGDDLAIIGWSQGGLVATAVAGRSGTPDAVALWAAVATPQETFSAILGPQAVEQGLKTGDVPEKITLPWGAEIGLKQGFFEGLRSLDPTAEIAAYKGPLFVAQGSKDTTVAPASADLLIAAHDGTEELWVAEMDHVFNAFTGPQTLDQMVAATIAFFDAQMD
;
A
#
# COMPACT_ATOMS: atom_id res chain seq x y z
N MET A 1 4.79 45.82 60.50
CA MET A 1 4.06 45.54 59.23
C MET A 1 5.04 44.95 58.26
N ARG A 2 4.99 43.63 58.03
CA ARG A 2 5.87 42.91 57.10
C ARG A 2 4.98 42.47 55.92
N HIS A 3 5.24 43.03 54.75
CA HIS A 3 4.56 42.61 53.48
C HIS A 3 5.28 41.37 52.94
N LEU A 4 4.52 40.27 52.88
CA LEU A 4 4.89 39.06 52.15
C LEU A 4 4.50 39.24 50.67
N LEU A 5 5.46 39.30 49.77
CA LEU A 5 5.24 39.18 48.34
C LEU A 5 5.09 37.69 48.01
N ALA A 6 3.94 37.30 47.53
CA ALA A 6 3.72 35.98 46.91
C ALA A 6 4.17 36.04 45.45
N CYS A 7 5.23 35.29 45.12
CA CYS A 7 5.64 35.04 43.71
C CYS A 7 4.82 33.87 43.17
N SER A 8 3.87 34.18 42.27
CA SER A 8 3.17 33.15 41.50
C SER A 8 4.07 32.69 40.33
N ILE A 9 4.53 31.44 40.39
CA ILE A 9 5.22 30.80 39.30
C ILE A 9 4.16 30.29 38.33
N LEU A 10 4.04 30.94 37.15
CA LEU A 10 3.23 30.47 36.05
C LEU A 10 4.04 29.32 35.34
N GLY A 11 3.64 28.08 35.58
CA GLY A 11 4.14 26.94 34.86
C GLY A 11 3.69 27.00 33.39
N LEU A 12 4.61 27.23 32.46
CA LEU A 12 4.36 27.06 31.04
C LEU A 12 4.22 25.56 30.78
N LEU A 13 2.99 25.09 30.56
CA LEU A 13 2.74 23.78 29.95
C LEU A 13 3.18 23.87 28.48
N ALA A 14 4.33 23.29 28.16
CA ALA A 14 4.70 23.03 26.78
C ALA A 14 3.72 22.01 26.20
N LEU A 15 2.93 22.41 25.22
CA LEU A 15 2.18 21.48 24.38
C LEU A 15 3.19 20.63 23.64
N PRO A 16 3.05 19.30 23.61
CA PRO A 16 3.90 18.49 22.73
C PRO A 16 3.67 18.98 21.30
N GLY A 17 4.73 19.52 20.68
CA GLY A 17 4.74 19.79 19.25
C GLY A 17 4.53 18.45 18.55
N ALA A 18 3.70 18.40 17.51
CA ALA A 18 3.63 17.23 16.64
C ALA A 18 5.06 16.93 16.15
N ALA A 19 5.61 15.80 16.58
CA ALA A 19 6.89 15.35 16.13
C ALA A 19 6.78 15.06 14.62
N LEU A 20 7.63 15.67 13.82
CA LEU A 20 7.76 15.35 12.42
C LEU A 20 8.45 13.99 12.34
N SER A 21 7.78 13.00 11.75
CA SER A 21 8.41 11.72 11.42
C SER A 21 9.63 11.96 10.54
N ALA A 22 10.75 11.30 10.85
CA ALA A 22 11.93 11.35 9.99
C ALA A 22 11.68 10.48 8.76
N GLU A 23 11.74 11.07 7.57
CA GLU A 23 11.68 10.33 6.29
C GLU A 23 13.08 10.16 5.71
N GLU A 24 13.40 8.96 5.28
CA GLU A 24 14.66 8.60 4.66
C GLU A 24 14.41 7.80 3.38
N VAL A 25 15.08 8.18 2.29
CA VAL A 25 15.10 7.38 1.07
C VAL A 25 16.07 6.22 1.27
N VAL A 26 15.55 5.01 1.16
CA VAL A 26 16.29 3.76 1.31
C VAL A 26 16.27 2.95 0.02
N SER A 27 17.13 1.94 -0.10
CA SER A 27 17.09 1.03 -1.24
C SER A 27 17.60 -0.35 -0.88
N PHE A 28 17.08 -1.35 -1.58
CA PHE A 28 17.50 -2.75 -1.46
C PHE A 28 17.52 -3.40 -2.85
N ALA A 29 18.10 -4.59 -2.93
CA ALA A 29 18.17 -5.35 -4.18
C ALA A 29 17.02 -6.35 -4.28
N SER A 30 16.35 -6.39 -5.43
CA SER A 30 15.40 -7.44 -5.81
C SER A 30 15.76 -7.96 -7.20
N GLN A 31 15.99 -9.25 -7.31
CA GLN A 31 16.39 -9.92 -8.57
C GLN A 31 17.53 -9.20 -9.33
N GLY A 32 18.50 -8.64 -8.60
CA GLY A 32 19.68 -7.97 -9.15
C GLY A 32 19.44 -6.51 -9.58
N GLN A 33 18.27 -5.95 -9.37
CA GLN A 33 17.91 -4.56 -9.63
C GLN A 33 17.65 -3.83 -8.31
N LYS A 34 17.85 -2.51 -8.29
CA LYS A 34 17.61 -1.66 -7.14
C LYS A 34 16.12 -1.33 -7.02
N VAL A 35 15.54 -1.60 -5.86
CA VAL A 35 14.23 -1.09 -5.43
C VAL A 35 14.45 0.08 -4.49
N VAL A 36 13.76 1.19 -4.72
CA VAL A 36 13.81 2.39 -3.88
C VAL A 36 12.57 2.49 -3.03
N GLY A 37 12.74 2.89 -1.78
CA GLY A 37 11.64 3.14 -0.85
C GLY A 37 11.86 4.42 -0.06
N THR A 38 10.83 4.83 0.67
CA THR A 38 10.91 5.84 1.72
C THR A 38 10.51 5.20 3.03
N LEU A 39 11.44 5.19 3.98
CA LEU A 39 11.22 4.78 5.36
C LEU A 39 10.82 6.00 6.17
N SER A 40 9.64 5.93 6.79
CA SER A 40 9.17 6.91 7.78
C SER A 40 9.25 6.29 9.16
N LEU A 41 9.86 6.99 10.12
CA LEU A 41 10.05 6.52 11.49
C LEU A 41 9.30 7.44 12.46
N PRO A 42 8.48 6.91 13.37
CA PRO A 42 7.96 7.69 14.51
C PRO A 42 9.10 8.06 15.46
N GLU A 43 8.86 8.94 16.42
CA GLU A 43 9.82 9.18 17.49
C GLU A 43 9.76 8.05 18.53
N GLY A 44 10.93 7.67 19.05
CA GLY A 44 11.04 6.77 20.22
C GLY A 44 11.75 5.45 19.92
N GLU A 45 11.31 4.39 20.59
CA GLU A 45 11.82 3.03 20.51
C GLU A 45 11.50 2.38 19.14
N PRO A 46 12.15 1.27 18.78
CA PRO A 46 11.76 0.51 17.61
C PRO A 46 10.26 0.29 17.57
N ALA A 47 9.63 0.64 16.46
CA ALA A 47 8.19 0.66 16.29
C ALA A 47 7.74 -0.46 15.35
N PRO A 48 6.50 -0.98 15.52
CA PRO A 48 5.89 -1.86 14.52
C PRO A 48 5.92 -1.20 13.15
N VAL A 49 6.04 -2.00 12.09
CA VAL A 49 6.28 -1.46 10.75
C VAL A 49 5.23 -1.92 9.73
N VAL A 50 4.80 -0.97 8.90
CA VAL A 50 3.85 -1.21 7.81
C VAL A 50 4.55 -1.03 6.45
N VAL A 51 4.50 -2.05 5.59
CA VAL A 51 4.99 -1.97 4.21
C VAL A 51 3.84 -1.63 3.27
N LEU A 52 4.01 -0.63 2.40
CA LEU A 52 2.95 -0.15 1.50
C LEU A 52 3.29 -0.46 0.04
N PHE A 53 2.33 -1.09 -0.67
CA PHE A 53 2.41 -1.49 -2.08
C PHE A 53 1.46 -0.66 -2.93
N HIS A 54 2.02 0.15 -3.85
CA HIS A 54 1.28 1.08 -4.71
C HIS A 54 0.46 0.39 -5.82
N GLY A 55 -0.52 1.13 -6.36
CA GLY A 55 -1.38 0.68 -7.45
C GLY A 55 -0.70 0.68 -8.82
N PHE A 56 -1.49 0.28 -9.84
CA PHE A 56 -1.05 0.28 -11.24
C PHE A 56 -0.64 1.68 -11.72
N THR A 57 0.52 1.82 -12.32
CA THR A 57 1.14 3.09 -12.73
C THR A 57 1.45 4.07 -11.59
N GLY A 58 1.32 3.65 -10.34
CA GLY A 58 1.62 4.45 -9.17
C GLY A 58 3.11 4.51 -8.82
N THR A 59 3.39 5.17 -7.73
CA THR A 59 4.70 5.26 -7.08
C THR A 59 4.53 5.19 -5.56
N ARG A 60 5.62 5.14 -4.82
CA ARG A 60 5.61 5.07 -3.35
C ARG A 60 4.86 6.19 -2.63
N ASN A 61 4.59 7.33 -3.29
CA ASN A 61 3.81 8.43 -2.72
C ASN A 61 2.35 8.43 -3.15
N GLU A 62 2.05 7.78 -4.27
CA GLU A 62 0.76 7.69 -4.91
C GLU A 62 0.17 9.04 -5.37
N LEU A 63 -1.11 9.05 -5.72
CA LEU A 63 -1.83 10.20 -6.27
C LEU A 63 -1.92 11.35 -5.25
N PRO A 64 -1.90 12.62 -5.72
CA PRO A 64 -2.03 13.78 -4.84
C PRO A 64 -3.42 13.81 -4.16
N VAL A 65 -3.44 14.21 -2.90
CA VAL A 65 -4.64 14.43 -2.12
C VAL A 65 -5.01 15.91 -2.16
N ALA A 66 -6.18 16.24 -2.72
CA ALA A 66 -6.63 17.63 -2.86
C ALA A 66 -6.61 18.38 -1.51
N THR A 67 -6.28 19.66 -1.57
CA THR A 67 -6.15 20.58 -0.42
C THR A 67 -5.00 20.25 0.55
N THR A 68 -4.12 19.32 0.19
CA THR A 68 -2.90 18.99 0.95
C THR A 68 -1.68 19.03 0.02
N GLU A 69 -0.48 18.87 0.58
CA GLU A 69 0.76 18.68 -0.18
C GLU A 69 1.14 17.20 -0.29
N ASP A 70 0.34 16.32 0.33
CA ASP A 70 0.58 14.89 0.41
C ASP A 70 0.06 14.13 -0.82
N GLY A 71 0.70 13.00 -1.12
CA GLY A 71 0.08 11.92 -1.87
C GLY A 71 -0.68 10.97 -0.94
N VAL A 72 -1.46 10.05 -1.49
CA VAL A 72 -2.24 9.07 -0.71
C VAL A 72 -1.34 8.30 0.27
N PHE A 73 -0.22 7.77 -0.21
CA PHE A 73 0.66 6.98 0.65
C PHE A 73 1.61 7.82 1.52
N SER A 74 2.03 9.01 1.09
CA SER A 74 2.80 9.89 1.97
C SER A 74 1.95 10.40 3.12
N ARG A 75 0.65 10.68 2.87
CA ARG A 75 -0.31 11.00 3.94
C ARG A 75 -0.53 9.83 4.89
N THR A 76 -0.73 8.64 4.34
CA THR A 76 -0.88 7.41 5.13
C THR A 76 0.32 7.19 6.04
N ALA A 77 1.55 7.32 5.53
CA ALA A 77 2.77 7.18 6.31
C ALA A 77 2.88 8.19 7.45
N ARG A 78 2.45 9.44 7.22
CA ARG A 78 2.41 10.46 8.28
C ARG A 78 1.39 10.09 9.36
N LEU A 79 0.19 9.63 8.99
CA LEU A 79 -0.84 9.22 9.96
C LEU A 79 -0.42 7.95 10.73
N LEU A 80 0.25 7.01 10.07
CA LEU A 80 0.87 5.85 10.71
C LEU A 80 1.92 6.28 11.74
N ALA A 81 2.83 7.21 11.38
CA ALA A 81 3.83 7.71 12.31
C ALA A 81 3.22 8.47 13.51
N GLU A 82 2.15 9.23 13.30
CA GLU A 82 1.37 9.86 14.38
C GLU A 82 0.74 8.84 15.34
N ALA A 83 0.44 7.63 14.84
CA ALA A 83 -0.08 6.50 15.61
C ALA A 83 1.03 5.60 16.20
N GLY A 84 2.30 5.89 15.94
CA GLY A 84 3.44 5.12 16.49
C GLY A 84 3.96 4.01 15.59
N TYR A 85 3.52 3.91 14.35
CA TYR A 85 4.00 2.94 13.36
C TYR A 85 5.11 3.51 12.50
N ALA A 86 6.16 2.76 12.28
CA ALA A 86 7.06 2.97 11.16
C ALA A 86 6.38 2.56 9.84
N SER A 87 6.84 3.10 8.71
CA SER A 87 6.33 2.64 7.42
C SER A 87 7.40 2.64 6.34
N LEU A 88 7.37 1.63 5.46
CA LEU A 88 8.19 1.53 4.26
C LEU A 88 7.29 1.55 3.02
N ARG A 89 7.33 2.64 2.27
CA ARG A 89 6.68 2.78 0.96
C ARG A 89 7.69 2.47 -0.13
N ILE A 90 7.43 1.56 -1.05
CA ILE A 90 8.36 1.20 -2.12
C ILE A 90 7.85 1.63 -3.49
N ASP A 91 8.77 1.95 -4.40
CA ASP A 91 8.52 1.92 -5.83
C ASP A 91 8.82 0.50 -6.33
N PHE A 92 7.86 -0.21 -6.90
CA PHE A 92 8.15 -1.47 -7.58
C PHE A 92 9.14 -1.24 -8.73
N ARG A 93 9.90 -2.26 -9.11
CA ARG A 93 10.80 -2.17 -10.28
C ARG A 93 10.04 -1.70 -11.52
N GLY A 94 10.66 -0.78 -12.27
CA GLY A 94 10.03 -0.12 -13.40
C GLY A 94 9.13 1.06 -13.03
N SER A 95 8.99 1.40 -11.74
CA SER A 95 8.22 2.54 -11.26
C SER A 95 9.11 3.51 -10.48
N GLY A 96 8.73 4.78 -10.45
CA GLY A 96 9.35 5.84 -9.65
C GLY A 96 10.86 5.95 -9.85
N GLU A 97 11.63 5.75 -8.77
CA GLU A 97 13.09 5.83 -8.75
C GLU A 97 13.78 4.44 -8.70
N SER A 98 12.99 3.36 -8.75
CA SER A 98 13.51 2.00 -8.84
C SER A 98 14.05 1.70 -10.24
N ASP A 99 15.01 0.78 -10.32
CA ASP A 99 15.56 0.32 -11.60
C ASP A 99 14.50 -0.41 -12.44
N GLY A 100 14.77 -0.58 -13.71
CA GLY A 100 13.94 -1.32 -14.68
C GLY A 100 13.12 -0.40 -15.56
N ASP A 101 12.37 -1.02 -16.47
CA ASP A 101 11.42 -0.34 -17.34
C ASP A 101 10.01 -0.79 -16.96
N PHE A 102 9.06 0.14 -16.93
CA PHE A 102 7.65 -0.18 -16.63
C PHE A 102 7.09 -1.24 -17.59
N ALA A 103 7.58 -1.27 -18.83
CA ALA A 103 7.17 -2.27 -19.81
C ALA A 103 7.53 -3.72 -19.41
N ASP A 104 8.53 -3.91 -18.54
CA ASP A 104 8.94 -5.22 -18.01
C ASP A 104 8.16 -5.63 -16.74
N THR A 105 7.20 -4.82 -16.29
CA THR A 105 6.38 -5.10 -15.11
C THR A 105 5.65 -6.44 -15.26
N THR A 106 5.77 -7.28 -14.22
CA THR A 106 4.98 -8.50 -14.04
C THR A 106 4.52 -8.61 -12.60
N PHE A 107 3.43 -9.31 -12.35
CA PHE A 107 2.98 -9.53 -10.97
C PHE A 107 4.01 -10.32 -10.16
N GLU A 108 4.62 -11.36 -10.75
CA GLU A 108 5.68 -12.14 -10.08
C GLU A 108 6.90 -11.28 -9.76
N GLY A 109 7.24 -10.32 -10.63
CA GLY A 109 8.30 -9.36 -10.36
C GLY A 109 7.98 -8.48 -9.17
N GLN A 110 6.76 -7.93 -9.09
CA GLN A 110 6.31 -7.09 -7.97
C GLN A 110 6.17 -7.90 -6.66
N ILE A 111 5.70 -9.15 -6.74
CA ILE A 111 5.67 -10.05 -5.57
C ILE A 111 7.09 -10.30 -5.05
N ALA A 112 8.06 -10.52 -5.94
CA ALA A 112 9.46 -10.66 -5.53
C ALA A 112 9.99 -9.37 -4.85
N ASP A 113 9.65 -8.19 -5.37
CA ASP A 113 10.00 -6.90 -4.75
C ASP A 113 9.38 -6.77 -3.36
N GLY A 114 8.11 -7.15 -3.20
CA GLY A 114 7.41 -7.15 -1.92
C GLY A 114 8.05 -8.09 -0.90
N LEU A 115 8.38 -9.32 -1.30
CA LEU A 115 9.05 -10.29 -0.43
C LEU A 115 10.44 -9.81 0.03
N GLU A 116 11.20 -9.16 -0.85
CA GLU A 116 12.49 -8.56 -0.48
C GLU A 116 12.32 -7.31 0.38
N ALA A 117 11.24 -6.52 0.19
CA ALA A 117 10.91 -5.39 1.05
C ALA A 117 10.65 -5.83 2.50
N LEU A 118 9.90 -6.93 2.71
CA LEU A 118 9.67 -7.49 4.05
C LEU A 118 10.99 -7.89 4.71
N LYS A 119 11.87 -8.61 4.00
CA LYS A 119 13.18 -9.02 4.53
C LYS A 119 14.07 -7.82 4.84
N PHE A 120 14.06 -6.82 3.96
CA PHE A 120 14.86 -5.61 4.14
C PHE A 120 14.46 -4.86 5.40
N ILE A 121 13.15 -4.64 5.58
CA ILE A 121 12.68 -3.83 6.71
C ILE A 121 12.75 -4.61 8.04
N ALA A 122 12.47 -5.90 8.05
CA ALA A 122 12.61 -6.73 9.25
C ALA A 122 14.05 -6.81 9.78
N ALA A 123 15.05 -6.53 8.93
CA ALA A 123 16.45 -6.48 9.32
C ALA A 123 16.91 -5.09 9.80
N ASP A 124 16.10 -4.04 9.69
CA ASP A 124 16.44 -2.69 10.11
C ASP A 124 16.29 -2.56 11.65
N PRO A 125 17.36 -2.26 12.41
CA PRO A 125 17.29 -2.21 13.87
C PRO A 125 16.47 -1.04 14.44
N ARG A 126 15.95 -0.15 13.58
CA ARG A 126 15.14 1.01 13.97
C ARG A 126 13.65 0.68 14.03
N VAL A 127 13.25 -0.50 13.55
CA VAL A 127 11.86 -0.97 13.61
C VAL A 127 11.79 -2.29 14.39
N ASP A 128 10.60 -2.61 14.86
CA ASP A 128 10.29 -3.96 15.35
C ASP A 128 9.95 -4.83 14.13
N GLY A 129 10.90 -5.63 13.70
CA GLY A 129 10.75 -6.48 12.53
C GLY A 129 9.92 -7.75 12.78
N ASP A 130 9.63 -8.05 14.05
CA ASP A 130 8.75 -9.14 14.46
C ASP A 130 7.27 -8.69 14.51
N ASP A 131 7.01 -7.38 14.37
CA ASP A 131 5.67 -6.78 14.38
C ASP A 131 5.45 -6.00 13.06
N LEU A 132 5.01 -6.72 12.02
CA LEU A 132 5.01 -6.28 10.64
C LEU A 132 3.64 -6.41 9.97
N ALA A 133 3.15 -5.32 9.36
CA ALA A 133 1.94 -5.33 8.55
C ALA A 133 2.18 -4.94 7.08
N ILE A 134 1.19 -5.23 6.23
CA ILE A 134 1.16 -4.79 4.83
C ILE A 134 -0.10 -3.97 4.58
N ILE A 135 0.04 -2.86 3.83
CA ILE A 135 -1.06 -2.20 3.15
C ILE A 135 -0.83 -2.32 1.64
N GLY A 136 -1.81 -2.83 0.90
CA GLY A 136 -1.76 -2.87 -0.56
C GLY A 136 -2.98 -2.21 -1.21
N TRP A 137 -2.77 -1.28 -2.15
CA TRP A 137 -3.85 -0.62 -2.88
C TRP A 137 -3.98 -1.13 -4.30
N SER A 138 -5.21 -1.48 -4.73
CA SER A 138 -5.52 -1.85 -6.12
C SER A 138 -4.64 -3.03 -6.60
N GLN A 139 -3.77 -2.85 -7.59
CA GLN A 139 -2.76 -3.82 -8.00
C GLN A 139 -1.78 -4.15 -6.85
N GLY A 140 -1.38 -3.16 -6.06
CA GLY A 140 -0.57 -3.40 -4.87
C GLY A 140 -1.29 -4.28 -3.83
N GLY A 141 -2.64 -4.21 -3.78
CA GLY A 141 -3.46 -5.12 -2.99
C GLY A 141 -3.42 -6.56 -3.50
N LEU A 142 -3.49 -6.75 -4.82
CA LEU A 142 -3.27 -8.05 -5.44
C LEU A 142 -1.87 -8.60 -5.10
N VAL A 143 -0.83 -7.78 -5.20
CA VAL A 143 0.54 -8.16 -4.82
C VAL A 143 0.60 -8.53 -3.32
N ALA A 144 -0.06 -7.75 -2.47
CA ALA A 144 -0.11 -7.99 -1.03
C ALA A 144 -0.72 -9.36 -0.69
N THR A 145 -1.77 -9.82 -1.42
CA THR A 145 -2.34 -11.15 -1.19
C THR A 145 -1.30 -12.26 -1.39
N ALA A 146 -0.50 -12.15 -2.47
CA ALA A 146 0.52 -13.15 -2.79
C ALA A 146 1.73 -13.05 -1.86
N VAL A 147 2.17 -11.84 -1.51
CA VAL A 147 3.27 -11.65 -0.55
C VAL A 147 2.90 -12.23 0.81
N ALA A 148 1.70 -11.96 1.30
CA ALA A 148 1.22 -12.50 2.57
C ALA A 148 1.04 -14.02 2.52
N GLY A 149 0.34 -14.54 1.51
CA GLY A 149 0.07 -15.97 1.39
C GLY A 149 1.33 -16.82 1.20
N ARG A 150 2.33 -16.32 0.47
CA ARG A 150 3.57 -17.06 0.20
C ARG A 150 4.60 -16.95 1.32
N SER A 151 4.65 -15.81 2.04
CA SER A 151 5.60 -15.64 3.15
C SER A 151 5.03 -16.13 4.48
N GLY A 152 3.75 -15.88 4.73
CA GLY A 152 3.13 -16.06 6.04
C GLY A 152 3.76 -15.18 7.13
N THR A 153 4.54 -14.17 6.74
CA THR A 153 5.32 -13.34 7.67
C THR A 153 4.52 -12.19 8.29
N PRO A 154 3.65 -11.47 7.56
CA PRO A 154 2.94 -10.33 8.14
C PRO A 154 2.00 -10.76 9.28
N ASP A 155 1.98 -9.98 10.37
CA ASP A 155 1.05 -10.15 11.49
C ASP A 155 -0.34 -9.65 11.14
N ALA A 156 -0.45 -8.65 10.26
CA ALA A 156 -1.71 -8.17 9.71
C ALA A 156 -1.58 -7.69 8.26
N VAL A 157 -2.67 -7.79 7.50
CA VAL A 157 -2.74 -7.33 6.10
C VAL A 157 -3.97 -6.45 5.90
N ALA A 158 -3.78 -5.29 5.27
CA ALA A 158 -4.85 -4.41 4.83
C ALA A 158 -4.88 -4.30 3.29
N LEU A 159 -6.00 -4.65 2.70
CA LEU A 159 -6.24 -4.61 1.26
C LEU A 159 -7.20 -3.45 0.93
N TRP A 160 -6.70 -2.43 0.23
CA TRP A 160 -7.47 -1.25 -0.13
C TRP A 160 -7.89 -1.30 -1.59
N ALA A 161 -9.20 -1.40 -1.85
CA ALA A 161 -9.76 -1.52 -3.21
C ALA A 161 -8.96 -2.53 -4.07
N ALA A 162 -8.62 -3.68 -3.48
CA ALA A 162 -7.68 -4.63 -4.04
C ALA A 162 -8.29 -5.45 -5.18
N VAL A 163 -7.49 -5.73 -6.20
CA VAL A 163 -7.91 -6.52 -7.36
C VAL A 163 -7.99 -8.00 -7.00
N ALA A 164 -9.22 -8.56 -6.96
CA ALA A 164 -9.46 -9.99 -6.77
C ALA A 164 -9.53 -10.77 -8.09
N THR A 165 -9.95 -10.10 -9.19
CA THR A 165 -10.12 -10.71 -10.51
C THR A 165 -9.27 -9.99 -11.54
N PRO A 166 -7.94 -10.31 -11.66
CA PRO A 166 -7.00 -9.55 -12.48
C PRO A 166 -7.44 -9.46 -13.93
N GLN A 167 -7.84 -10.58 -14.55
CA GLN A 167 -8.21 -10.59 -15.96
C GLN A 167 -9.42 -9.69 -16.25
N GLU A 168 -10.43 -9.70 -15.40
CA GLU A 168 -11.65 -8.89 -15.59
C GLU A 168 -11.32 -7.40 -15.39
N THR A 169 -10.67 -7.07 -14.27
CA THR A 169 -10.30 -5.70 -13.91
C THR A 169 -9.40 -5.07 -14.98
N PHE A 170 -8.32 -5.74 -15.37
CA PHE A 170 -7.41 -5.18 -16.38
C PHE A 170 -7.97 -5.21 -17.79
N SER A 171 -8.88 -6.14 -18.12
CA SER A 171 -9.62 -6.05 -19.40
C SER A 171 -10.52 -4.82 -19.46
N ALA A 172 -11.09 -4.41 -18.33
CA ALA A 172 -11.88 -3.18 -18.27
C ALA A 172 -11.00 -1.92 -18.38
N ILE A 173 -9.81 -1.90 -17.77
CA ILE A 173 -8.88 -0.77 -17.78
C ILE A 173 -8.16 -0.63 -19.13
N LEU A 174 -7.59 -1.72 -19.64
CA LEU A 174 -6.71 -1.73 -20.82
C LEU A 174 -7.49 -1.94 -22.13
N GLY A 175 -8.69 -2.47 -22.04
CA GLY A 175 -9.48 -2.95 -23.15
C GLY A 175 -9.20 -4.42 -23.51
N PRO A 176 -10.23 -5.21 -23.83
CA PRO A 176 -10.09 -6.66 -24.09
C PRO A 176 -9.18 -6.95 -25.31
N GLN A 177 -9.17 -6.07 -26.31
CA GLN A 177 -8.31 -6.22 -27.48
C GLN A 177 -6.84 -6.05 -27.14
N ALA A 178 -6.47 -5.07 -26.32
CA ALA A 178 -5.10 -4.86 -25.86
C ALA A 178 -4.61 -6.06 -25.04
N VAL A 179 -5.47 -6.64 -24.18
CA VAL A 179 -5.14 -7.86 -23.44
C VAL A 179 -4.87 -9.05 -24.39
N GLU A 180 -5.69 -9.24 -25.42
CA GLU A 180 -5.48 -10.32 -26.40
C GLU A 180 -4.21 -10.12 -27.24
N GLN A 181 -3.89 -8.88 -27.62
CA GLN A 181 -2.68 -8.54 -28.35
C GLN A 181 -1.45 -8.70 -27.47
N GLY A 182 -1.52 -8.21 -26.23
CA GLY A 182 -0.46 -8.30 -25.26
C GLY A 182 -0.04 -9.73 -24.94
N LEU A 183 -0.96 -10.69 -24.95
CA LEU A 183 -0.64 -12.12 -24.79
C LEU A 183 0.21 -12.73 -25.94
N LYS A 184 0.45 -11.98 -27.01
CA LYS A 184 1.19 -12.41 -28.21
C LYS A 184 2.34 -11.46 -28.55
N THR A 185 2.55 -10.43 -27.73
CA THR A 185 3.46 -9.33 -28.08
C THR A 185 4.95 -9.70 -27.89
N GLY A 186 5.25 -10.73 -27.08
CA GLY A 186 6.63 -11.10 -26.74
C GLY A 186 7.33 -9.97 -26.00
N ASP A 187 8.56 -9.67 -26.42
CA ASP A 187 9.41 -8.63 -25.83
C ASP A 187 9.14 -7.22 -26.39
N VAL A 188 8.26 -7.08 -27.39
CA VAL A 188 7.86 -5.78 -27.91
C VAL A 188 6.66 -5.29 -27.10
N PRO A 189 6.74 -4.13 -26.41
CA PRO A 189 5.63 -3.69 -25.58
C PRO A 189 4.38 -3.39 -26.41
N GLU A 190 3.23 -3.91 -25.99
CA GLU A 190 1.93 -3.46 -26.46
C GLU A 190 1.68 -2.04 -25.93
N LYS A 191 1.40 -1.10 -26.83
CA LYS A 191 1.16 0.30 -26.49
C LYS A 191 -0.31 0.54 -26.20
N ILE A 192 -0.59 1.12 -25.07
CA ILE A 192 -1.95 1.30 -24.56
C ILE A 192 -2.12 2.73 -24.08
N THR A 193 -3.23 3.36 -24.48
CA THR A 193 -3.69 4.62 -23.89
C THR A 193 -4.70 4.29 -22.80
N LEU A 194 -4.38 4.66 -21.57
CA LEU A 194 -5.23 4.43 -20.40
C LEU A 194 -6.43 5.39 -20.36
N PRO A 195 -7.52 5.05 -19.67
CA PRO A 195 -8.72 5.89 -19.57
C PRO A 195 -8.46 7.33 -19.10
N TRP A 196 -7.40 7.54 -18.30
CA TRP A 196 -6.99 8.87 -17.82
C TRP A 196 -5.95 9.56 -18.72
N GLY A 197 -5.72 9.04 -19.95
CA GLY A 197 -4.91 9.66 -20.99
C GLY A 197 -3.42 9.35 -20.96
N ALA A 198 -2.92 8.60 -19.99
CA ALA A 198 -1.52 8.18 -19.97
C ALA A 198 -1.25 7.11 -21.03
N GLU A 199 -0.09 7.20 -21.71
CA GLU A 199 0.38 6.17 -22.64
C GLU A 199 1.39 5.28 -21.91
N ILE A 200 1.19 3.96 -22.00
CA ILE A 200 2.07 2.95 -21.42
C ILE A 200 2.43 1.89 -22.45
N GLY A 201 3.49 1.12 -22.15
CA GLY A 201 3.82 -0.11 -22.85
C GLY A 201 3.91 -1.26 -21.88
N LEU A 202 3.38 -2.42 -22.22
CA LEU A 202 3.46 -3.63 -21.41
C LEU A 202 3.86 -4.83 -22.30
N LYS A 203 4.80 -5.64 -21.82
CA LYS A 203 5.22 -6.87 -22.49
C LYS A 203 4.35 -8.07 -22.12
N GLN A 204 4.49 -9.16 -22.85
CA GLN A 204 3.68 -10.37 -22.73
C GLN A 204 3.55 -10.89 -21.29
N GLY A 205 4.62 -10.87 -20.50
CA GLY A 205 4.63 -11.38 -19.13
C GLY A 205 3.59 -10.75 -18.19
N PHE A 206 3.27 -9.46 -18.38
CA PHE A 206 2.18 -8.82 -17.63
C PHE A 206 0.82 -9.47 -17.95
N PHE A 207 0.52 -9.65 -19.22
CA PHE A 207 -0.76 -10.20 -19.70
C PHE A 207 -0.91 -11.69 -19.35
N GLU A 208 0.19 -12.45 -19.33
CA GLU A 208 0.20 -13.84 -18.86
C GLU A 208 -0.13 -13.89 -17.36
N GLY A 209 0.41 -12.96 -16.58
CA GLY A 209 0.11 -12.81 -15.15
C GLY A 209 -1.36 -12.56 -14.85
N LEU A 210 -2.10 -11.87 -15.73
CA LEU A 210 -3.55 -11.67 -15.58
C LEU A 210 -4.35 -12.98 -15.54
N ARG A 211 -3.81 -14.05 -16.13
CA ARG A 211 -4.44 -15.36 -16.22
C ARG A 211 -3.92 -16.37 -15.22
N SER A 212 -2.67 -16.21 -14.80
CA SER A 212 -2.00 -17.18 -13.96
C SER A 212 -2.08 -16.88 -12.48
N LEU A 213 -2.18 -15.59 -12.08
CA LEU A 213 -2.25 -15.20 -10.69
C LEU A 213 -3.70 -15.16 -10.22
N ASP A 214 -3.98 -15.90 -9.16
CA ASP A 214 -5.28 -15.93 -8.48
C ASP A 214 -5.15 -15.32 -7.07
N PRO A 215 -5.49 -14.03 -6.88
CA PRO A 215 -5.39 -13.37 -5.58
C PRO A 215 -6.23 -14.03 -4.49
N THR A 216 -7.34 -14.69 -4.85
CA THR A 216 -8.18 -15.39 -3.88
C THR A 216 -7.51 -16.67 -3.38
N ALA A 217 -6.84 -17.41 -4.26
CA ALA A 217 -6.03 -18.57 -3.84
C ALA A 217 -4.81 -18.16 -3.02
N GLU A 218 -4.17 -17.02 -3.36
CA GLU A 218 -3.02 -16.50 -2.61
C GLU A 218 -3.42 -16.07 -1.19
N ILE A 219 -4.49 -15.29 -1.03
CA ILE A 219 -4.92 -14.84 0.30
C ILE A 219 -5.47 -15.99 1.16
N ALA A 220 -6.04 -17.03 0.56
CA ALA A 220 -6.48 -18.23 1.28
C ALA A 220 -5.32 -18.97 1.99
N ALA A 221 -4.09 -18.79 1.53
CA ALA A 221 -2.91 -19.36 2.16
C ALA A 221 -2.45 -18.56 3.41
N TYR A 222 -2.74 -17.26 3.46
CA TYR A 222 -2.48 -16.42 4.63
C TYR A 222 -3.46 -16.75 5.76
N LYS A 223 -3.00 -16.78 7.01
CA LYS A 223 -3.83 -17.15 8.18
C LYS A 223 -3.88 -16.06 9.26
N GLY A 224 -3.12 -14.99 9.09
CA GLY A 224 -3.17 -13.83 9.97
C GLY A 224 -4.41 -12.95 9.71
N PRO A 225 -4.62 -11.92 10.51
CA PRO A 225 -5.74 -10.99 10.38
C PRO A 225 -5.76 -10.22 9.06
N LEU A 226 -6.95 -10.09 8.45
CA LEU A 226 -7.19 -9.44 7.17
C LEU A 226 -8.19 -8.29 7.31
N PHE A 227 -7.77 -7.07 6.95
CA PHE A 227 -8.65 -5.92 6.77
C PHE A 227 -8.86 -5.66 5.27
N VAL A 228 -10.11 -5.46 4.86
CA VAL A 228 -10.44 -5.08 3.48
C VAL A 228 -11.22 -3.77 3.48
N ALA A 229 -10.70 -2.75 2.80
CA ALA A 229 -11.39 -1.48 2.60
C ALA A 229 -11.88 -1.38 1.15
N GLN A 230 -13.17 -1.06 0.95
CA GLN A 230 -13.76 -0.98 -0.38
C GLN A 230 -14.71 0.22 -0.53
N GLY A 231 -14.61 0.88 -1.69
CA GLY A 231 -15.54 1.93 -2.08
C GLY A 231 -16.82 1.36 -2.72
N SER A 232 -17.99 1.76 -2.22
CA SER A 232 -19.27 1.39 -2.82
C SER A 232 -19.51 2.05 -4.20
N LYS A 233 -18.73 3.09 -4.54
CA LYS A 233 -18.74 3.79 -5.82
C LYS A 233 -17.51 3.53 -6.68
N ASP A 234 -16.71 2.53 -6.32
CA ASP A 234 -15.55 2.14 -7.10
C ASP A 234 -15.99 1.52 -8.44
N THR A 235 -15.59 2.17 -9.53
CA THR A 235 -15.86 1.73 -10.91
C THR A 235 -14.64 1.15 -11.61
N THR A 236 -13.48 1.16 -10.94
CA THR A 236 -12.21 0.61 -11.44
C THR A 236 -12.01 -0.83 -10.97
N VAL A 237 -12.14 -1.04 -9.66
CA VAL A 237 -12.20 -2.37 -9.05
C VAL A 237 -13.60 -2.58 -8.50
N ALA A 238 -14.32 -3.54 -9.06
CA ALA A 238 -15.71 -3.80 -8.67
C ALA A 238 -15.82 -4.06 -7.16
N PRO A 239 -16.81 -3.49 -6.45
CA PRO A 239 -16.99 -3.70 -5.01
C PRO A 239 -17.04 -5.18 -4.60
N ALA A 240 -17.52 -6.05 -5.49
CA ALA A 240 -17.53 -7.51 -5.29
C ALA A 240 -16.13 -8.13 -5.09
N SER A 241 -15.05 -7.43 -5.47
CA SER A 241 -13.68 -7.89 -5.20
C SER A 241 -13.40 -8.05 -3.71
N ALA A 242 -13.92 -7.15 -2.89
CA ALA A 242 -13.79 -7.25 -1.43
C ALA A 242 -14.48 -8.51 -0.88
N ASP A 243 -15.71 -8.80 -1.36
CA ASP A 243 -16.45 -9.99 -0.94
C ASP A 243 -15.72 -11.29 -1.33
N LEU A 244 -15.08 -11.32 -2.52
CA LEU A 244 -14.29 -12.47 -2.97
C LEU A 244 -13.06 -12.70 -2.09
N LEU A 245 -12.34 -11.65 -1.72
CA LEU A 245 -11.14 -11.73 -0.88
C LEU A 245 -11.49 -12.18 0.54
N ILE A 246 -12.53 -11.60 1.15
CA ILE A 246 -13.05 -12.02 2.46
C ILE A 246 -13.52 -13.49 2.41
N ALA A 247 -14.30 -13.87 1.40
CA ALA A 247 -14.82 -15.24 1.30
C ALA A 247 -13.73 -16.30 1.06
N ALA A 248 -12.59 -15.92 0.50
CA ALA A 248 -11.47 -16.82 0.24
C ALA A 248 -10.56 -17.00 1.47
N HIS A 249 -10.48 -16.01 2.35
CA HIS A 249 -9.65 -16.03 3.54
C HIS A 249 -10.33 -16.88 4.64
N ASP A 250 -9.54 -17.44 5.56
CA ASP A 250 -10.00 -18.26 6.68
C ASP A 250 -9.23 -17.85 7.94
N GLY A 251 -9.65 -16.75 8.55
CA GLY A 251 -9.03 -16.15 9.74
C GLY A 251 -9.91 -15.07 10.35
N THR A 252 -9.28 -14.08 10.99
CA THR A 252 -9.97 -12.88 11.46
C THR A 252 -10.08 -11.90 10.31
N GLU A 253 -11.29 -11.50 9.94
CA GLU A 253 -11.53 -10.52 8.88
C GLU A 253 -12.31 -9.31 9.39
N GLU A 254 -11.98 -8.15 8.82
CA GLU A 254 -12.80 -6.94 8.91
C GLU A 254 -13.01 -6.33 7.53
N LEU A 255 -14.29 -6.09 7.18
CA LEU A 255 -14.67 -5.40 5.95
C LEU A 255 -15.14 -3.98 6.29
N TRP A 256 -14.42 -2.98 5.78
CA TRP A 256 -14.77 -1.58 5.90
C TRP A 256 -15.26 -1.04 4.55
N VAL A 257 -16.49 -0.53 4.49
CA VAL A 257 -17.10 -0.01 3.27
C VAL A 257 -17.52 1.44 3.45
N ALA A 258 -17.15 2.29 2.50
CA ALA A 258 -17.57 3.69 2.48
C ALA A 258 -18.09 4.11 1.10
N GLU A 259 -18.82 5.25 1.07
CA GLU A 259 -19.24 5.89 -0.17
C GLU A 259 -18.06 6.65 -0.79
N MET A 260 -17.14 5.90 -1.38
CA MET A 260 -15.93 6.40 -2.02
C MET A 260 -15.68 5.73 -3.36
N ASP A 261 -14.94 6.44 -4.22
CA ASP A 261 -14.43 5.94 -5.49
C ASP A 261 -13.13 5.14 -5.30
N HIS A 262 -12.52 4.71 -6.42
CA HIS A 262 -11.27 3.93 -6.41
C HIS A 262 -10.09 4.63 -5.75
N VAL A 263 -10.08 5.96 -5.77
CA VAL A 263 -9.01 6.80 -5.21
C VAL A 263 -9.40 7.41 -3.85
N PHE A 264 -10.36 6.79 -3.14
CA PHE A 264 -10.76 7.18 -1.77
C PHE A 264 -11.30 8.61 -1.68
N ASN A 265 -11.90 9.14 -2.74
CA ASN A 265 -12.32 10.54 -2.89
C ASN A 265 -11.15 11.54 -2.73
N ALA A 266 -9.88 11.11 -2.90
CA ALA A 266 -8.70 11.93 -2.66
C ALA A 266 -8.67 13.23 -3.50
N PHE A 267 -9.28 13.23 -4.68
CA PHE A 267 -9.40 14.42 -5.52
C PHE A 267 -10.41 15.46 -5.02
N THR A 268 -11.20 15.14 -4.00
CA THR A 268 -12.13 16.09 -3.36
C THR A 268 -11.66 16.56 -1.99
N GLY A 269 -10.74 15.83 -1.37
CA GLY A 269 -10.15 16.16 -0.07
C GLY A 269 -9.71 14.91 0.71
N PRO A 270 -9.07 15.09 1.87
CA PRO A 270 -8.46 13.99 2.62
C PRO A 270 -9.45 13.18 3.47
N GLN A 271 -10.68 13.63 3.68
CA GLN A 271 -11.55 13.17 4.78
C GLN A 271 -11.85 11.67 4.72
N THR A 272 -12.19 11.15 3.53
CA THR A 272 -12.52 9.72 3.38
C THR A 272 -11.26 8.85 3.51
N LEU A 273 -10.15 9.29 2.93
CA LEU A 273 -8.85 8.65 3.09
C LEU A 273 -8.45 8.58 4.57
N ASP A 274 -8.56 9.70 5.31
CA ASP A 274 -8.21 9.74 6.74
C ASP A 274 -9.06 8.79 7.58
N GLN A 275 -10.36 8.68 7.27
CA GLN A 275 -11.26 7.72 7.94
C GLN A 275 -10.84 6.27 7.64
N MET A 276 -10.47 5.96 6.41
CA MET A 276 -10.00 4.63 6.03
C MET A 276 -8.67 4.29 6.71
N VAL A 277 -7.72 5.23 6.73
CA VAL A 277 -6.44 5.06 7.43
C VAL A 277 -6.67 4.85 8.93
N ALA A 278 -7.54 5.65 9.56
CA ALA A 278 -7.86 5.50 10.98
C ALA A 278 -8.49 4.13 11.30
N ALA A 279 -9.38 3.63 10.42
CA ALA A 279 -9.95 2.29 10.57
C ALA A 279 -8.89 1.19 10.40
N THR A 280 -7.96 1.35 9.44
CA THR A 280 -6.84 0.42 9.24
C THR A 280 -5.91 0.39 10.46
N ILE A 281 -5.57 1.56 11.02
CA ILE A 281 -4.74 1.66 12.24
C ILE A 281 -5.45 0.99 13.42
N ALA A 282 -6.73 1.28 13.63
CA ALA A 282 -7.49 0.65 14.71
C ALA A 282 -7.55 -0.88 14.59
N PHE A 283 -7.60 -1.40 13.36
CA PHE A 283 -7.49 -2.82 13.10
C PHE A 283 -6.09 -3.36 13.46
N PHE A 284 -5.02 -2.68 13.05
CA PHE A 284 -3.66 -3.08 13.41
C PHE A 284 -3.44 -3.07 14.92
N ASP A 285 -3.86 -2.00 15.62
CA ASP A 285 -3.79 -1.88 17.10
C ASP A 285 -4.51 -3.03 17.82
N ALA A 286 -5.52 -3.63 17.19
CA ALA A 286 -6.30 -4.72 17.77
C ALA A 286 -5.74 -6.12 17.44
N GLN A 287 -4.88 -6.24 16.43
CA GLN A 287 -4.44 -7.53 15.89
C GLN A 287 -2.93 -7.75 15.98
N MET A 288 -2.15 -6.69 16.17
CA MET A 288 -0.69 -6.74 16.34
C MET A 288 -0.37 -6.55 17.84
N ASP A 289 0.76 -7.08 18.34
CA ASP A 289 1.16 -7.04 19.76
C ASP A 289 1.78 -5.70 20.20
#